data_2f8fdfa5be07e38ee8e315224532a409
#
_entry.id   2f8fdfa5be07e38ee8e315224532a409
#
_cell.length_a   1.000
_cell.length_b   1.000
_cell.length_c   1.000
_cell.angle_alpha   90.00
_cell.angle_beta   90.00
_cell.angle_gamma   90.00
#
_symmetry.space_group_name_H-M   'P 1'
#
loop_
_entity.id
_entity.type
_entity.pdbx_description
1 polymer ?
#
loop_
_entity_poly.entity_id
_entity_poly.type
_entity_poly.pdbx_seq_one_letter_code
_entity_poly.pdbx_strand_id
1 'polypeptide(L)'
;VITEEWRSRRDASQRMYEQLLPKVYPDGNPYSKRLPIGLIETIQNFPYQALRDYYEKWYRPDQQGIVVVGDFDVDEMEKKIISIFSTIAKPVNPAERFYVQVPDNKEPIIAMAKDKEQQYVQSYIFMKHEDIPDEMKSSLNYYITLYAKQVVGRMAAQRLAELAELPEPPFIDAAIMDDDYFISKTKGAFTGIMISNEAGFNTAITTLYREMLRILRHGFTASEYERAKAEFLTMIESAYNQRAKTTSASYCSEYVRHFIDNEPIPGIETEYALSQQLAPAITVDIINQYVMSLGQTDSNLVVACMLPDVEGVQYPTEQELVAMLKAVEAENIEPYVDKVSNEPLMSELPEKGSIKKSKESVLGYTEYTLSNGAKVYHKETDFNADQILFRAYSKGGLSLYDEAEALNLKVASEVMGVGGLGNFSTTDLSKVLAGKKVSISSTVNTFSEGMSGSTTPKDIETLMQLIYMSFTAMRTDDDAFKSWQNKQIALLKNAATDPMTAFNDTLVAKLYSNNPLATQLKLEDVEKIDYARVMEIARERYANAADFSFIFTGKIS
;
A
#
# COMPACT_ATOMS: atom_id res chain seq x y z
N VAL A 1 -11.38 10.13 31.74
CA VAL A 1 -10.56 9.26 30.84
C VAL A 1 -11.22 9.21 29.45
N ILE A 2 -12.44 8.63 29.29
CA ILE A 2 -13.10 8.47 27.98
C ILE A 2 -13.34 9.82 27.28
N THR A 3 -13.71 10.88 27.99
CA THR A 3 -13.87 12.24 27.42
C THR A 3 -12.55 12.77 26.84
N GLU A 4 -11.42 12.50 27.48
CA GLU A 4 -10.10 12.88 26.99
C GLU A 4 -9.68 12.02 25.77
N GLU A 5 -10.02 10.74 25.78
CA GLU A 5 -9.82 9.88 24.64
C GLU A 5 -10.64 10.37 23.44
N TRP A 6 -11.91 10.69 23.64
CA TRP A 6 -12.76 11.29 22.60
C TRP A 6 -12.14 12.57 22.04
N ARG A 7 -11.64 13.45 22.92
CA ARG A 7 -11.00 14.71 22.49
C ARG A 7 -9.71 14.47 21.69
N SER A 8 -8.87 13.52 22.14
CA SER A 8 -7.60 13.22 21.47
C SER A 8 -7.75 12.51 20.14
N ARG A 9 -8.87 11.81 19.92
CA ARG A 9 -9.17 11.11 18.65
C ARG A 9 -9.96 11.98 17.66
N ARG A 10 -10.34 13.19 18.03
CA ARG A 10 -11.13 14.08 17.19
C ARG A 10 -10.24 14.92 16.26
N ASP A 11 -9.49 14.25 15.39
CA ASP A 11 -8.75 14.86 14.30
C ASP A 11 -9.67 15.28 13.13
N ALA A 12 -9.08 15.81 12.05
CA ALA A 12 -9.80 16.23 10.87
C ALA A 12 -10.60 15.09 10.24
N SER A 13 -10.02 13.89 10.18
CA SER A 13 -10.65 12.71 9.58
C SER A 13 -11.91 12.32 10.35
N GLN A 14 -11.83 12.25 11.70
CA GLN A 14 -13.00 11.95 12.54
C GLN A 14 -14.12 12.98 12.35
N ARG A 15 -13.79 14.28 12.34
CA ARG A 15 -14.79 15.35 12.15
C ARG A 15 -15.45 15.29 10.76
N MET A 16 -14.70 14.90 9.73
CA MET A 16 -15.24 14.75 8.39
C MET A 16 -16.07 13.47 8.24
N TYR A 17 -15.70 12.35 8.87
CA TYR A 17 -16.54 11.15 8.91
C TYR A 17 -17.89 11.43 9.58
N GLU A 18 -17.93 12.19 10.66
CA GLU A 18 -19.18 12.63 11.31
C GLU A 18 -20.12 13.38 10.35
N GLN A 19 -19.57 14.09 9.35
CA GLN A 19 -20.34 14.81 8.32
C GLN A 19 -20.70 13.92 7.12
N LEU A 20 -19.81 13.03 6.69
CA LEU A 20 -19.97 12.20 5.49
C LEU A 20 -20.91 11.02 5.74
N LEU A 21 -20.76 10.29 6.86
CA LEU A 21 -21.50 9.07 7.12
C LEU A 21 -23.03 9.23 7.10
N PRO A 22 -23.63 10.31 7.62
CA PRO A 22 -25.07 10.52 7.50
C PRO A 22 -25.58 10.68 6.06
N LYS A 23 -24.75 11.08 5.12
CA LYS A 23 -25.08 11.18 3.69
C LYS A 23 -24.83 9.85 2.98
N VAL A 24 -23.70 9.21 3.27
CA VAL A 24 -23.27 7.93 2.67
C VAL A 24 -24.18 6.78 3.12
N TYR A 25 -24.69 6.84 4.36
CA TYR A 25 -25.63 5.88 4.93
C TYR A 25 -26.92 6.61 5.36
N PRO A 26 -27.82 6.90 4.42
CA PRO A 26 -29.02 7.68 4.70
C PRO A 26 -30.05 6.92 5.56
N ASP A 27 -31.14 7.59 5.88
CA ASP A 27 -32.39 7.03 6.46
C ASP A 27 -32.24 6.36 7.82
N GLY A 28 -31.34 6.89 8.66
CA GLY A 28 -31.16 6.38 10.03
C GLY A 28 -30.42 5.05 10.13
N ASN A 29 -29.72 4.65 9.05
CA ASN A 29 -28.85 3.49 9.08
C ASN A 29 -27.84 3.62 10.24
N PRO A 30 -27.65 2.59 11.07
CA PRO A 30 -26.74 2.63 12.21
C PRO A 30 -25.30 3.09 11.88
N TYR A 31 -24.76 2.75 10.70
CA TYR A 31 -23.42 3.21 10.28
C TYR A 31 -23.31 4.73 10.19
N SER A 32 -24.44 5.44 10.00
CA SER A 32 -24.45 6.90 9.89
C SER A 32 -24.00 7.64 11.16
N LYS A 33 -24.10 7.03 12.36
CA LYS A 33 -23.93 7.71 13.65
C LYS A 33 -23.19 6.90 14.72
N ARG A 34 -22.78 5.66 14.42
CA ARG A 34 -22.21 4.74 15.43
C ARG A 34 -20.73 4.52 15.23
N LEU A 35 -19.97 5.61 15.12
CA LEU A 35 -18.51 5.51 15.20
C LEU A 35 -18.09 4.96 16.57
N PRO A 36 -17.01 4.16 16.65
CA PRO A 36 -16.63 3.43 17.87
C PRO A 36 -16.46 4.29 19.11
N ILE A 37 -15.95 5.53 18.98
CA ILE A 37 -15.77 6.44 20.13
C ILE A 37 -17.10 6.99 20.65
N GLY A 38 -18.15 7.01 19.85
CA GLY A 38 -19.46 7.53 20.22
C GLY A 38 -19.57 9.05 20.26
N LEU A 39 -20.74 9.51 20.68
CA LEU A 39 -21.06 10.94 20.80
C LEU A 39 -20.73 11.45 22.20
N ILE A 40 -20.17 12.66 22.30
CA ILE A 40 -19.77 13.24 23.58
C ILE A 40 -20.96 13.39 24.54
N GLU A 41 -22.14 13.77 24.06
CA GLU A 41 -23.35 13.88 24.84
C GLU A 41 -23.77 12.53 25.44
N THR A 42 -23.62 11.46 24.66
CA THR A 42 -23.87 10.09 25.14
C THR A 42 -22.84 9.69 26.19
N ILE A 43 -21.55 9.92 25.96
CA ILE A 43 -20.46 9.60 26.88
C ILE A 43 -20.66 10.30 28.25
N GLN A 44 -21.13 11.55 28.25
CA GLN A 44 -21.30 12.34 29.46
C GLN A 44 -22.59 12.02 30.21
N ASN A 45 -23.63 11.51 29.55
CA ASN A 45 -24.97 11.45 30.12
C ASN A 45 -25.61 10.04 30.12
N PHE A 46 -24.94 8.99 29.63
CA PHE A 46 -25.54 7.65 29.56
C PHE A 46 -25.75 7.10 31.01
N PRO A 47 -26.89 6.42 31.28
CA PRO A 47 -27.10 5.73 32.53
C PRO A 47 -26.12 4.55 32.64
N TYR A 48 -25.48 4.37 33.81
CA TYR A 48 -24.56 3.24 34.02
C TYR A 48 -25.19 1.88 33.75
N GLN A 49 -26.50 1.76 33.97
CA GLN A 49 -27.24 0.53 33.66
C GLN A 49 -27.23 0.21 32.15
N ALA A 50 -27.31 1.21 31.28
CA ALA A 50 -27.25 0.99 29.82
C ALA A 50 -25.93 0.32 29.38
N LEU A 51 -24.80 0.65 30.02
CA LEU A 51 -23.51 0.02 29.75
C LEU A 51 -23.49 -1.45 30.23
N ARG A 52 -24.09 -1.74 31.40
CA ARG A 52 -24.19 -3.10 31.94
C ARG A 52 -25.11 -3.96 31.05
N ASP A 53 -26.28 -3.42 30.69
CA ASP A 53 -27.22 -4.09 29.78
C ASP A 53 -26.60 -4.40 28.40
N TYR A 54 -25.78 -3.46 27.89
CA TYR A 54 -25.01 -3.67 26.65
C TYR A 54 -24.01 -4.81 26.80
N TYR A 55 -23.23 -4.79 27.90
CA TYR A 55 -22.24 -5.83 28.19
C TYR A 55 -22.91 -7.19 28.33
N GLU A 56 -23.93 -7.34 29.15
CA GLU A 56 -24.70 -8.58 29.35
C GLU A 56 -25.35 -9.10 28.06
N LYS A 57 -25.81 -8.18 27.22
CA LYS A 57 -26.45 -8.51 25.94
C LYS A 57 -25.48 -9.05 24.90
N TRP A 58 -24.28 -8.49 24.82
CA TRP A 58 -23.39 -8.74 23.68
C TRP A 58 -22.08 -9.47 24.02
N TYR A 59 -21.55 -9.35 25.25
CA TYR A 59 -20.34 -10.05 25.70
C TYR A 59 -20.68 -11.41 26.27
N ARG A 60 -21.11 -12.30 25.41
CA ARG A 60 -21.64 -13.64 25.75
C ARG A 60 -20.76 -14.75 25.21
N PRO A 61 -20.64 -15.89 25.94
CA PRO A 61 -19.81 -17.01 25.51
C PRO A 61 -20.21 -17.62 24.17
N ASP A 62 -21.51 -17.55 23.78
CA ASP A 62 -22.02 -18.03 22.50
C ASP A 62 -21.63 -17.16 21.29
N GLN A 63 -21.02 -15.99 21.53
CA GLN A 63 -20.51 -15.09 20.49
C GLN A 63 -18.99 -14.90 20.54
N GLN A 64 -18.29 -15.65 21.39
CA GLN A 64 -16.85 -15.51 21.59
C GLN A 64 -16.11 -16.73 21.06
N GLY A 65 -15.06 -16.47 20.28
CA GLY A 65 -14.07 -17.47 19.89
C GLY A 65 -12.78 -17.28 20.70
N ILE A 66 -12.16 -18.39 21.09
CA ILE A 66 -10.85 -18.38 21.74
C ILE A 66 -9.86 -19.02 20.78
N VAL A 67 -8.89 -18.24 20.34
CA VAL A 67 -7.81 -18.69 19.46
C VAL A 67 -6.49 -18.61 20.22
N VAL A 68 -5.81 -19.75 20.34
CA VAL A 68 -4.48 -19.85 20.97
C VAL A 68 -3.55 -20.54 20.00
N VAL A 69 -2.46 -19.86 19.62
CA VAL A 69 -1.45 -20.39 18.71
C VAL A 69 -0.06 -20.20 19.31
N GLY A 70 0.72 -21.27 19.38
CA GLY A 70 2.06 -21.24 19.95
C GLY A 70 2.64 -22.61 20.18
N ASP A 71 3.75 -22.67 20.88
CA ASP A 71 4.44 -23.91 21.27
C ASP A 71 3.90 -24.41 22.63
N PHE A 72 2.89 -25.27 22.61
CA PHE A 72 2.27 -25.85 23.80
C PHE A 72 1.61 -27.21 23.48
N ASP A 73 1.31 -27.99 24.51
CA ASP A 73 0.50 -29.20 24.38
C ASP A 73 -0.97 -28.84 24.15
N VAL A 74 -1.51 -29.23 23.00
CA VAL A 74 -2.87 -28.90 22.57
C VAL A 74 -3.93 -29.46 23.50
N ASP A 75 -3.77 -30.74 23.94
CA ASP A 75 -4.74 -31.41 24.82
C ASP A 75 -4.79 -30.78 26.22
N GLU A 76 -3.63 -30.36 26.73
CA GLU A 76 -3.57 -29.63 28.01
C GLU A 76 -4.17 -28.23 27.90
N MET A 77 -3.93 -27.53 26.80
CA MET A 77 -4.52 -26.21 26.56
C MET A 77 -6.04 -26.29 26.41
N GLU A 78 -6.55 -27.27 25.66
CA GLU A 78 -7.99 -27.53 25.54
C GLU A 78 -8.62 -27.78 26.92
N LYS A 79 -8.03 -28.65 27.74
CA LYS A 79 -8.52 -28.89 29.10
C LYS A 79 -8.55 -27.62 29.96
N LYS A 80 -7.54 -26.77 29.85
CA LYS A 80 -7.50 -25.47 30.56
C LYS A 80 -8.62 -24.55 30.06
N ILE A 81 -8.81 -24.42 28.76
CA ILE A 81 -9.88 -23.61 28.17
C ILE A 81 -11.25 -24.11 28.67
N ILE A 82 -11.51 -25.41 28.57
CA ILE A 82 -12.74 -26.02 29.05
C ILE A 82 -12.94 -25.75 30.55
N SER A 83 -11.92 -25.99 31.38
CA SER A 83 -12.03 -25.82 32.84
C SER A 83 -12.34 -24.37 33.27
N ILE A 84 -11.85 -23.38 32.53
CA ILE A 84 -12.03 -21.96 32.83
C ILE A 84 -13.37 -21.46 32.27
N PHE A 85 -13.59 -21.67 30.98
CA PHE A 85 -14.68 -21.02 30.26
C PHE A 85 -16.02 -21.76 30.35
N SER A 86 -16.03 -23.09 30.61
CA SER A 86 -17.27 -23.84 30.82
C SER A 86 -18.03 -23.45 32.10
N THR A 87 -17.39 -22.71 33.01
CA THR A 87 -18.04 -22.17 34.20
C THR A 87 -18.93 -20.95 33.91
N ILE A 88 -18.77 -20.34 32.72
CA ILE A 88 -19.59 -19.20 32.29
C ILE A 88 -20.94 -19.73 31.78
N ALA A 89 -22.01 -19.28 32.41
CA ALA A 89 -23.36 -19.71 32.04
C ALA A 89 -23.74 -19.28 30.63
N LYS A 90 -24.39 -20.18 29.87
CA LYS A 90 -24.98 -19.80 28.59
C LYS A 90 -26.12 -18.82 28.80
N PRO A 91 -26.29 -17.82 27.92
CA PRO A 91 -27.40 -16.88 28.02
C PRO A 91 -28.73 -17.59 27.79
N VAL A 92 -29.78 -17.14 28.47
CA VAL A 92 -31.15 -17.58 28.26
C VAL A 92 -31.84 -16.59 27.32
N ASN A 93 -32.42 -17.08 26.24
CA ASN A 93 -33.04 -16.27 25.18
C ASN A 93 -32.12 -15.13 24.68
N PRO A 94 -30.94 -15.46 24.16
CA PRO A 94 -29.98 -14.46 23.74
C PRO A 94 -30.54 -13.62 22.58
N ALA A 95 -30.18 -12.33 22.56
CA ALA A 95 -30.46 -11.50 21.41
C ALA A 95 -29.76 -12.03 20.16
N GLU A 96 -30.48 -12.09 19.04
CA GLU A 96 -29.90 -12.50 17.76
C GLU A 96 -28.87 -11.50 17.27
N ARG A 97 -27.76 -11.99 16.72
CA ARG A 97 -26.80 -11.16 16.01
C ARG A 97 -27.38 -10.85 14.63
N PHE A 98 -27.29 -9.61 14.23
CA PHE A 98 -27.71 -9.16 12.90
C PHE A 98 -26.64 -8.26 12.29
N TYR A 99 -26.58 -8.27 10.97
CA TYR A 99 -25.78 -7.32 10.22
C TYR A 99 -26.66 -6.23 9.64
N VAL A 100 -26.18 -5.00 9.75
CA VAL A 100 -26.88 -3.83 9.22
C VAL A 100 -26.84 -3.87 7.70
N GLN A 101 -28.01 -3.91 7.07
CA GLN A 101 -28.13 -3.89 5.63
C GLN A 101 -27.87 -2.48 5.07
N VAL A 102 -27.16 -2.40 3.97
CA VAL A 102 -26.93 -1.16 3.23
C VAL A 102 -27.77 -1.21 1.96
N PRO A 103 -28.77 -0.30 1.82
CA PRO A 103 -29.65 -0.30 0.66
C PRO A 103 -28.94 0.18 -0.60
N ASP A 104 -29.50 -0.19 -1.74
CA ASP A 104 -29.16 0.40 -3.04
C ASP A 104 -29.64 1.85 -3.13
N ASN A 105 -28.97 2.63 -3.98
CA ASN A 105 -29.43 3.96 -4.36
C ASN A 105 -29.60 4.05 -5.87
N LYS A 106 -30.69 4.71 -6.30
CA LYS A 106 -30.98 4.95 -7.72
C LYS A 106 -30.21 6.18 -8.24
N GLU A 107 -30.23 7.25 -7.46
CA GLU A 107 -29.50 8.46 -7.80
C GLU A 107 -28.13 8.44 -7.14
N PRO A 108 -27.09 9.05 -7.75
CA PRO A 108 -25.77 9.18 -7.14
C PRO A 108 -25.84 9.88 -5.78
N ILE A 109 -25.18 9.32 -4.79
CA ILE A 109 -24.97 9.96 -3.48
C ILE A 109 -23.66 10.71 -3.51
N ILE A 110 -23.68 12.01 -3.29
CA ILE A 110 -22.50 12.85 -3.16
C ILE A 110 -22.40 13.33 -1.73
N ALA A 111 -21.30 13.07 -1.08
CA ALA A 111 -20.99 13.51 0.27
C ALA A 111 -19.67 14.28 0.28
N MET A 112 -19.71 15.53 0.67
CA MET A 112 -18.53 16.39 0.77
C MET A 112 -18.44 16.96 2.18
N ALA A 113 -17.25 16.85 2.78
CA ALA A 113 -16.91 17.43 4.07
C ALA A 113 -15.62 18.24 3.96
N LYS A 114 -15.53 19.33 4.74
CA LYS A 114 -14.36 20.22 4.77
C LYS A 114 -13.83 20.33 6.19
N ASP A 115 -12.51 20.41 6.31
CA ASP A 115 -11.86 20.67 7.57
C ASP A 115 -10.58 21.51 7.38
N LYS A 116 -10.31 22.43 8.32
CA LYS A 116 -9.15 23.34 8.24
C LYS A 116 -7.81 22.65 8.48
N GLU A 117 -7.81 21.49 9.15
CA GLU A 117 -6.60 20.71 9.41
C GLU A 117 -6.36 19.63 8.33
N GLN A 118 -7.29 19.49 7.37
CA GLN A 118 -7.09 18.59 6.22
C GLN A 118 -6.05 19.17 5.27
N GLN A 119 -5.00 18.40 4.97
CA GLN A 119 -3.86 18.89 4.20
C GLN A 119 -4.06 18.75 2.69
N TYR A 120 -4.77 17.74 2.24
CA TYR A 120 -5.01 17.42 0.83
C TYR A 120 -6.42 16.88 0.63
N VAL A 121 -6.86 16.93 -0.62
CA VAL A 121 -8.12 16.29 -1.01
C VAL A 121 -7.96 14.79 -0.97
N GLN A 122 -8.87 14.10 -0.30
CA GLN A 122 -9.02 12.65 -0.39
C GLN A 122 -10.45 12.33 -0.83
N SER A 123 -10.60 11.56 -1.90
CA SER A 123 -11.91 11.22 -2.42
C SER A 123 -12.05 9.74 -2.73
N TYR A 124 -13.25 9.26 -2.55
CA TYR A 124 -13.68 7.89 -2.80
C TYR A 124 -14.81 7.90 -3.82
N ILE A 125 -14.74 7.02 -4.79
CA ILE A 125 -15.81 6.71 -5.73
C ILE A 125 -16.16 5.23 -5.52
N PHE A 126 -17.39 4.94 -5.10
CA PHE A 126 -17.87 3.60 -4.87
C PHE A 126 -18.96 3.26 -5.89
N MET A 127 -18.85 2.13 -6.54
CA MET A 127 -19.94 1.48 -7.28
C MET A 127 -20.33 0.25 -6.48
N LYS A 128 -21.42 0.37 -5.70
CA LYS A 128 -21.88 -0.70 -4.80
C LYS A 128 -22.40 -1.90 -5.58
N HIS A 129 -22.12 -3.08 -5.06
CA HIS A 129 -22.68 -4.35 -5.51
C HIS A 129 -22.96 -5.26 -4.32
N GLU A 130 -23.66 -6.38 -4.56
CA GLU A 130 -23.88 -7.37 -3.52
C GLU A 130 -22.56 -8.04 -3.10
N ASP A 131 -22.39 -8.24 -1.80
CA ASP A 131 -21.29 -9.05 -1.29
C ASP A 131 -21.57 -10.54 -1.45
N ILE A 132 -20.53 -11.36 -1.38
CA ILE A 132 -20.63 -12.82 -1.52
C ILE A 132 -21.25 -13.40 -0.23
N PRO A 133 -22.37 -14.15 -0.33
CA PRO A 133 -22.98 -14.77 0.83
C PRO A 133 -22.01 -15.71 1.56
N ASP A 134 -22.07 -15.71 2.91
CA ASP A 134 -21.19 -16.52 3.76
C ASP A 134 -21.18 -18.01 3.41
N GLU A 135 -22.32 -18.58 3.02
CA GLU A 135 -22.47 -19.98 2.60
C GLU A 135 -21.70 -20.32 1.32
N MET A 136 -21.35 -19.31 0.51
CA MET A 136 -20.57 -19.50 -0.71
C MET A 136 -19.07 -19.39 -0.49
N LYS A 137 -18.62 -18.91 0.66
CA LYS A 137 -17.19 -18.68 0.95
C LYS A 137 -16.35 -19.96 1.00
N SER A 138 -16.96 -21.12 1.23
CA SER A 138 -16.29 -22.43 1.16
C SER A 138 -16.18 -23.02 -0.25
N SER A 139 -16.65 -22.30 -1.29
CA SER A 139 -16.68 -22.78 -2.67
C SER A 139 -15.40 -22.44 -3.45
N LEU A 140 -15.14 -23.22 -4.51
CA LEU A 140 -14.06 -22.91 -5.45
C LEU A 140 -14.31 -21.57 -6.17
N ASN A 141 -15.55 -21.21 -6.42
CA ASN A 141 -15.91 -19.92 -7.02
C ASN A 141 -15.47 -18.74 -6.14
N TYR A 142 -15.61 -18.87 -4.82
CA TYR A 142 -15.10 -17.84 -3.90
C TYR A 142 -13.60 -17.66 -4.04
N TYR A 143 -12.84 -18.76 -4.07
CA TYR A 143 -11.39 -18.71 -4.27
C TYR A 143 -11.01 -18.02 -5.59
N ILE A 144 -11.72 -18.33 -6.68
CA ILE A 144 -11.51 -17.67 -7.99
C ILE A 144 -11.84 -16.17 -7.89
N THR A 145 -12.88 -15.79 -7.16
CA THR A 145 -13.24 -14.38 -6.96
C THR A 145 -12.16 -13.64 -6.16
N LEU A 146 -11.63 -14.22 -5.07
CA LEU A 146 -10.52 -13.63 -4.33
C LEU A 146 -9.28 -13.44 -5.20
N TYR A 147 -8.97 -14.43 -6.04
CA TYR A 147 -7.92 -14.32 -7.04
C TYR A 147 -8.18 -13.16 -8.01
N ALA A 148 -9.40 -13.06 -8.55
CA ALA A 148 -9.79 -12.01 -9.48
C ALA A 148 -9.66 -10.62 -8.83
N LYS A 149 -10.15 -10.43 -7.60
CA LYS A 149 -9.98 -9.18 -6.83
C LYS A 149 -8.50 -8.76 -6.74
N GLN A 150 -7.62 -9.70 -6.42
CA GLN A 150 -6.18 -9.42 -6.27
C GLN A 150 -5.51 -9.03 -7.59
N VAL A 151 -5.75 -9.77 -8.69
CA VAL A 151 -5.12 -9.45 -9.97
C VAL A 151 -5.69 -8.17 -10.58
N VAL A 152 -6.98 -7.90 -10.42
CA VAL A 152 -7.62 -6.63 -10.84
C VAL A 152 -6.98 -5.44 -10.12
N GLY A 153 -6.82 -5.50 -8.79
CA GLY A 153 -6.16 -4.45 -8.03
C GLY A 153 -4.72 -4.19 -8.48
N ARG A 154 -3.94 -5.24 -8.79
CA ARG A 154 -2.57 -5.12 -9.28
C ARG A 154 -2.50 -4.47 -10.68
N MET A 155 -3.35 -4.91 -11.61
CA MET A 155 -3.39 -4.35 -12.95
C MET A 155 -3.86 -2.88 -12.94
N ALA A 156 -4.84 -2.55 -12.12
CA ALA A 156 -5.29 -1.18 -11.95
C ALA A 156 -4.20 -0.29 -11.32
N ALA A 157 -3.50 -0.76 -10.31
CA ALA A 157 -2.40 -0.04 -9.68
C ALA A 157 -1.27 0.27 -10.68
N GLN A 158 -0.97 -0.66 -11.61
CA GLN A 158 0.03 -0.43 -12.66
C GLN A 158 -0.38 0.72 -13.60
N ARG A 159 -1.65 0.78 -14.04
CA ARG A 159 -2.15 1.88 -14.89
C ARG A 159 -2.12 3.22 -14.16
N LEU A 160 -2.51 3.23 -12.89
CA LEU A 160 -2.51 4.46 -12.09
C LEU A 160 -1.07 4.96 -11.82
N ALA A 161 -0.11 4.05 -11.64
CA ALA A 161 1.30 4.40 -11.50
C ALA A 161 1.85 5.11 -12.75
N GLU A 162 1.48 4.66 -13.96
CA GLU A 162 1.86 5.34 -15.20
C GLU A 162 1.31 6.77 -15.29
N LEU A 163 0.07 6.99 -14.86
CA LEU A 163 -0.51 8.33 -14.79
C LEU A 163 0.18 9.21 -13.74
N ALA A 164 0.60 8.60 -12.64
CA ALA A 164 1.30 9.28 -11.56
C ALA A 164 2.75 9.66 -11.92
N GLU A 165 3.34 9.09 -12.97
CA GLU A 165 4.67 9.43 -13.48
C GLU A 165 4.66 10.53 -14.56
N LEU A 166 3.48 10.97 -15.03
CA LEU A 166 3.39 12.07 -15.99
C LEU A 166 4.01 13.35 -15.40
N PRO A 167 4.60 14.24 -16.22
CA PRO A 167 5.15 15.52 -15.75
C PRO A 167 4.12 16.36 -14.99
N GLU A 168 2.87 16.33 -15.40
CA GLU A 168 1.72 16.90 -14.72
C GLU A 168 0.77 15.80 -14.29
N PRO A 169 1.04 15.12 -13.16
CA PRO A 169 0.22 14.00 -12.72
C PRO A 169 -1.17 14.49 -12.30
N PRO A 170 -2.24 13.78 -12.69
CA PRO A 170 -3.61 14.19 -12.37
C PRO A 170 -3.92 14.10 -10.88
N PHE A 171 -3.19 13.28 -10.14
CA PHE A 171 -3.32 13.06 -8.70
C PHE A 171 -1.94 12.83 -8.06
N ILE A 172 -1.87 13.01 -6.75
CA ILE A 172 -0.67 12.67 -5.96
C ILE A 172 -0.54 11.15 -5.85
N ASP A 173 -1.67 10.48 -5.57
CA ASP A 173 -1.79 9.03 -5.46
C ASP A 173 -3.21 8.59 -5.78
N ALA A 174 -3.37 7.35 -6.28
CA ALA A 174 -4.68 6.77 -6.54
C ALA A 174 -4.65 5.23 -6.47
N ALA A 175 -5.81 4.64 -6.17
CA ALA A 175 -6.01 3.20 -6.16
C ALA A 175 -7.39 2.84 -6.73
N ILE A 176 -7.50 1.68 -7.37
CA ILE A 176 -8.77 1.07 -7.78
C ILE A 176 -8.75 -0.39 -7.32
N MET A 177 -9.81 -0.80 -6.62
CA MET A 177 -9.95 -2.16 -6.07
C MET A 177 -11.42 -2.57 -5.94
N ASP A 178 -11.67 -3.85 -5.79
CA ASP A 178 -12.96 -4.38 -5.38
C ASP A 178 -12.85 -4.91 -3.94
N ASP A 179 -13.61 -4.30 -3.02
CA ASP A 179 -13.54 -4.57 -1.59
C ASP A 179 -14.90 -4.28 -0.92
N ASP A 180 -14.97 -4.34 0.40
CA ASP A 180 -16.13 -3.94 1.17
C ASP A 180 -16.52 -2.48 0.90
N TYR A 181 -17.85 -2.20 0.86
CA TYR A 181 -18.31 -0.82 0.73
C TYR A 181 -18.05 -0.05 2.02
N PHE A 182 -17.02 0.77 2.02
CA PHE A 182 -16.59 1.67 3.07
C PHE A 182 -16.42 0.95 4.43
N ILE A 183 -17.42 0.98 5.32
CA ILE A 183 -17.42 0.29 6.62
C ILE A 183 -18.54 -0.77 6.71
N SER A 184 -19.12 -1.16 5.61
CA SER A 184 -20.23 -2.15 5.54
C SER A 184 -19.70 -3.58 5.62
N LYS A 185 -20.51 -4.47 6.20
CA LYS A 185 -20.32 -5.93 6.17
C LYS A 185 -21.28 -6.64 5.20
N THR A 186 -22.15 -5.92 4.53
CA THR A 186 -23.24 -6.50 3.73
C THR A 186 -23.31 -5.94 2.33
N LYS A 187 -22.30 -5.19 1.93
CA LYS A 187 -22.22 -4.59 0.60
C LYS A 187 -20.76 -4.48 0.18
N GLY A 188 -20.46 -4.96 -1.00
CA GLY A 188 -19.19 -4.73 -1.67
C GLY A 188 -19.22 -3.46 -2.52
N ALA A 189 -18.07 -3.02 -2.99
CA ALA A 189 -17.96 -1.93 -3.95
C ALA A 189 -16.70 -2.03 -4.82
N PHE A 190 -16.86 -1.78 -6.11
CA PHE A 190 -15.74 -1.41 -6.95
C PHE A 190 -15.37 0.04 -6.63
N THR A 191 -14.20 0.22 -6.04
CA THR A 191 -13.81 1.45 -5.35
C THR A 191 -12.62 2.11 -6.04
N GLY A 192 -12.75 3.41 -6.34
CA GLY A 192 -11.64 4.29 -6.68
C GLY A 192 -11.32 5.21 -5.50
N ILE A 193 -10.04 5.36 -5.17
CA ILE A 193 -9.55 6.29 -4.14
C ILE A 193 -8.52 7.19 -4.80
N MET A 194 -8.55 8.49 -4.49
CA MET A 194 -7.51 9.41 -4.94
C MET A 194 -7.14 10.44 -3.90
N ILE A 195 -5.89 10.91 -3.99
CA ILE A 195 -5.33 12.03 -3.24
C ILE A 195 -4.88 13.09 -4.24
N SER A 196 -5.30 14.32 -4.04
CA SER A 196 -4.87 15.46 -4.86
C SER A 196 -4.71 16.74 -4.04
N ASN A 197 -4.19 17.79 -4.66
CA ASN A 197 -4.33 19.14 -4.12
C ASN A 197 -5.69 19.72 -4.48
N GLU A 198 -6.03 20.88 -3.91
CA GLU A 198 -7.32 21.54 -4.12
C GLU A 198 -7.52 21.97 -5.57
N ALA A 199 -6.47 22.53 -6.21
CA ALA A 199 -6.54 23.03 -7.59
C ALA A 199 -6.70 21.87 -8.59
N GLY A 200 -6.16 20.68 -8.27
CA GLY A 200 -6.24 19.48 -9.10
C GLY A 200 -7.50 18.64 -8.90
N PHE A 201 -8.38 18.97 -7.96
CA PHE A 201 -9.53 18.15 -7.59
C PHE A 201 -10.36 17.67 -8.79
N ASN A 202 -10.78 18.58 -9.66
CA ASN A 202 -11.62 18.25 -10.81
C ASN A 202 -10.93 17.31 -11.80
N THR A 203 -9.67 17.57 -12.09
CA THR A 203 -8.85 16.72 -12.97
C THR A 203 -8.65 15.33 -12.34
N ALA A 204 -8.31 15.29 -11.06
CA ALA A 204 -8.04 14.05 -10.35
C ALA A 204 -9.28 13.12 -10.32
N ILE A 205 -10.43 13.64 -9.90
CA ILE A 205 -11.64 12.84 -9.74
C ILE A 205 -12.20 12.37 -11.09
N THR A 206 -12.16 13.22 -12.12
CA THR A 206 -12.61 12.84 -13.47
C THR A 206 -11.65 11.85 -14.12
N THR A 207 -10.34 11.97 -13.91
CA THR A 207 -9.35 11.00 -14.41
C THR A 207 -9.51 9.64 -13.71
N LEU A 208 -9.64 9.61 -12.37
CA LEU A 208 -9.89 8.37 -11.65
C LEU A 208 -11.18 7.68 -12.15
N TYR A 209 -12.27 8.45 -12.27
CA TYR A 209 -13.54 7.90 -12.75
C TYR A 209 -13.43 7.38 -14.19
N ARG A 210 -12.71 8.10 -15.06
CA ARG A 210 -12.43 7.66 -16.44
C ARG A 210 -11.66 6.33 -16.47
N GLU A 211 -10.68 6.15 -15.60
CA GLU A 211 -9.93 4.88 -15.50
C GLU A 211 -10.81 3.75 -14.95
N MET A 212 -11.66 4.01 -13.96
CA MET A 212 -12.66 3.03 -13.50
C MET A 212 -13.58 2.61 -14.67
N LEU A 213 -14.12 3.56 -15.41
CA LEU A 213 -14.96 3.27 -16.58
C LEU A 213 -14.20 2.56 -17.71
N ARG A 214 -12.93 2.91 -17.94
CA ARG A 214 -12.06 2.22 -18.91
C ARG A 214 -11.93 0.74 -18.55
N ILE A 215 -11.68 0.44 -17.28
CA ILE A 215 -11.59 -0.93 -16.78
C ILE A 215 -12.93 -1.66 -16.96
N LEU A 216 -14.05 -1.04 -16.59
CA LEU A 216 -15.38 -1.64 -16.70
C LEU A 216 -15.83 -1.86 -18.15
N ARG A 217 -15.46 -1.00 -19.08
CA ARG A 217 -15.88 -1.07 -20.49
C ARG A 217 -14.99 -1.96 -21.35
N HIS A 218 -13.69 -1.99 -21.08
CA HIS A 218 -12.70 -2.62 -21.95
C HIS A 218 -11.89 -3.72 -21.25
N GLY A 219 -11.96 -3.81 -19.92
CA GLY A 219 -11.18 -4.77 -19.15
C GLY A 219 -9.68 -4.49 -19.20
N PHE A 220 -8.91 -5.56 -19.06
CA PHE A 220 -7.45 -5.58 -19.07
C PHE A 220 -6.93 -6.33 -20.29
N THR A 221 -5.69 -6.05 -20.68
CA THR A 221 -5.00 -6.75 -21.77
C THR A 221 -4.42 -8.07 -21.27
N ALA A 222 -4.11 -8.98 -22.22
CA ALA A 222 -3.47 -10.25 -21.87
C ALA A 222 -2.10 -10.06 -21.21
N SER A 223 -1.32 -9.05 -21.65
CA SER A 223 0.00 -8.77 -21.09
C SER A 223 -0.05 -8.24 -19.65
N GLU A 224 -1.02 -7.37 -19.31
CA GLU A 224 -1.26 -6.96 -17.93
C GLU A 224 -1.62 -8.16 -17.04
N TYR A 225 -2.54 -9.00 -17.53
CA TYR A 225 -2.98 -10.18 -16.80
C TYR A 225 -1.86 -11.18 -16.55
N GLU A 226 -1.02 -11.49 -17.56
CA GLU A 226 0.10 -12.43 -17.40
C GLU A 226 1.12 -11.91 -16.36
N ARG A 227 1.37 -10.61 -16.29
CA ARG A 227 2.21 -10.02 -15.25
C ARG A 227 1.59 -10.17 -13.85
N ALA A 228 0.33 -9.76 -13.69
CA ALA A 228 -0.37 -9.85 -12.41
C ALA A 228 -0.50 -11.29 -11.92
N LYS A 229 -0.74 -12.24 -12.83
CA LYS A 229 -0.75 -13.68 -12.57
C LYS A 229 0.61 -14.18 -12.09
N ALA A 230 1.69 -13.77 -12.77
CA ALA A 230 3.05 -14.16 -12.40
C ALA A 230 3.41 -13.64 -11.00
N GLU A 231 3.04 -12.41 -10.66
CA GLU A 231 3.24 -11.84 -9.32
C GLU A 231 2.43 -12.59 -8.25
N PHE A 232 1.17 -12.90 -8.54
CA PHE A 232 0.34 -13.70 -7.63
C PHE A 232 0.94 -15.07 -7.36
N LEU A 233 1.33 -15.79 -8.41
CA LEU A 233 1.94 -17.12 -8.29
C LEU A 233 3.26 -17.07 -7.51
N THR A 234 4.08 -16.06 -7.74
CA THR A 234 5.32 -15.84 -6.98
C THR A 234 5.05 -15.56 -5.50
N MET A 235 4.00 -14.81 -5.19
CA MET A 235 3.58 -14.54 -3.80
C MET A 235 3.17 -15.84 -3.09
N ILE A 236 2.32 -16.66 -3.72
CA ILE A 236 1.85 -17.94 -3.15
C ILE A 236 3.00 -18.95 -3.04
N GLU A 237 3.87 -19.07 -4.07
CA GLU A 237 5.07 -19.90 -4.02
C GLU A 237 5.97 -19.54 -2.83
N SER A 238 6.19 -18.25 -2.61
CA SER A 238 7.00 -17.77 -1.49
C SER A 238 6.33 -18.07 -0.14
N ALA A 239 5.02 -17.90 0.00
CA ALA A 239 4.29 -18.24 1.20
C ALA A 239 4.38 -19.75 1.49
N TYR A 240 4.25 -20.59 0.45
CA TYR A 240 4.42 -22.05 0.56
C TYR A 240 5.84 -22.43 1.00
N ASN A 241 6.88 -21.83 0.41
CA ASN A 241 8.27 -22.07 0.76
C ASN A 241 8.57 -21.67 2.21
N GLN A 242 7.92 -20.60 2.71
CA GLN A 242 8.07 -20.09 4.08
C GLN A 242 7.17 -20.77 5.12
N ARG A 243 6.29 -21.71 4.73
CA ARG A 243 5.24 -22.28 5.62
C ARG A 243 5.74 -22.83 6.96
N ALA A 244 6.94 -23.42 6.97
CA ALA A 244 7.56 -23.93 8.21
C ALA A 244 8.08 -22.81 9.13
N LYS A 245 8.10 -21.57 8.66
CA LYS A 245 8.57 -20.38 9.40
C LYS A 245 7.44 -19.35 9.61
N THR A 246 6.20 -19.71 9.27
CA THR A 246 5.03 -18.87 9.51
C THR A 246 4.88 -18.60 11.01
N THR A 247 4.64 -17.34 11.37
CA THR A 247 4.55 -16.94 12.78
C THR A 247 3.23 -17.37 13.42
N SER A 248 3.24 -17.61 14.74
CA SER A 248 2.02 -17.87 15.50
C SER A 248 1.00 -16.72 15.37
N ALA A 249 1.46 -15.47 15.26
CA ALA A 249 0.59 -14.32 15.05
C ALA A 249 -0.15 -14.38 13.71
N SER A 250 0.50 -14.84 12.64
CA SER A 250 -0.13 -14.99 11.32
C SER A 250 -1.25 -16.03 11.36
N TYR A 251 -1.01 -17.19 11.95
CA TYR A 251 -2.06 -18.21 12.15
C TYR A 251 -3.20 -17.71 13.04
N CYS A 252 -2.88 -17.00 14.13
CA CYS A 252 -3.90 -16.43 14.99
C CYS A 252 -4.81 -15.46 14.20
N SER A 253 -4.25 -14.59 13.38
CA SER A 253 -5.00 -13.66 12.54
C SER A 253 -5.88 -14.38 11.51
N GLU A 254 -5.39 -15.46 10.90
CA GLU A 254 -6.14 -16.30 9.96
C GLU A 254 -7.35 -16.95 10.63
N TYR A 255 -7.16 -17.56 11.79
CA TYR A 255 -8.25 -18.22 12.53
C TYR A 255 -9.27 -17.22 13.09
N VAL A 256 -8.82 -16.03 13.48
CA VAL A 256 -9.73 -14.95 13.89
C VAL A 256 -10.61 -14.48 12.73
N ARG A 257 -10.03 -14.29 11.53
CA ARG A 257 -10.83 -13.95 10.33
C ARG A 257 -11.84 -15.06 9.99
N HIS A 258 -11.41 -16.31 10.07
CA HIS A 258 -12.35 -17.44 9.89
C HIS A 258 -13.52 -17.37 10.86
N PHE A 259 -13.26 -17.11 12.13
CA PHE A 259 -14.31 -17.00 13.15
C PHE A 259 -15.25 -15.81 12.95
N ILE A 260 -14.70 -14.64 12.54
CA ILE A 260 -15.47 -13.40 12.41
C ILE A 260 -16.20 -13.31 11.07
N ASP A 261 -15.53 -13.71 9.99
CA ASP A 261 -15.94 -13.41 8.61
C ASP A 261 -16.26 -14.67 7.79
N ASN A 262 -16.22 -15.86 8.40
CA ASN A 262 -16.33 -17.17 7.74
C ASN A 262 -15.34 -17.38 6.59
N GLU A 263 -14.19 -16.68 6.62
CA GLU A 263 -13.13 -16.89 5.64
C GLU A 263 -12.62 -18.33 5.69
N PRO A 264 -12.46 -19.02 4.54
CA PRO A 264 -11.93 -20.37 4.52
C PRO A 264 -10.46 -20.40 4.98
N ILE A 265 -10.08 -21.50 5.65
CA ILE A 265 -8.70 -21.75 6.10
C ILE A 265 -8.17 -23.06 5.49
N PRO A 266 -7.98 -23.13 4.16
CA PRO A 266 -7.56 -24.38 3.48
C PRO A 266 -6.12 -24.77 3.81
N GLY A 267 -5.33 -23.87 4.36
CA GLY A 267 -3.90 -24.00 4.54
C GLY A 267 -3.09 -23.75 3.28
N ILE A 268 -1.87 -23.22 3.46
CA ILE A 268 -1.03 -22.77 2.34
C ILE A 268 -0.67 -23.89 1.34
N GLU A 269 -0.59 -25.14 1.79
CA GLU A 269 -0.36 -26.30 0.90
C GLU A 269 -1.50 -26.47 -0.10
N THR A 270 -2.74 -26.32 0.37
CA THR A 270 -3.94 -26.40 -0.47
C THR A 270 -4.03 -25.20 -1.38
N GLU A 271 -3.79 -23.98 -0.87
CA GLU A 271 -3.80 -22.75 -1.67
C GLU A 271 -2.76 -22.78 -2.78
N TYR A 272 -1.55 -23.26 -2.47
CA TYR A 272 -0.50 -23.43 -3.47
C TYR A 272 -0.90 -24.44 -4.55
N ALA A 273 -1.42 -25.60 -4.16
CA ALA A 273 -1.87 -26.62 -5.10
C ALA A 273 -3.02 -26.12 -6.00
N LEU A 274 -4.01 -25.44 -5.40
CA LEU A 274 -5.11 -24.83 -6.15
C LEU A 274 -4.63 -23.76 -7.11
N SER A 275 -3.72 -22.89 -6.68
CA SER A 275 -3.14 -21.84 -7.54
C SER A 275 -2.46 -22.43 -8.75
N GLN A 276 -1.64 -23.47 -8.58
CA GLN A 276 -0.94 -24.15 -9.68
C GLN A 276 -1.91 -24.83 -10.66
N GLN A 277 -3.01 -25.38 -10.15
CA GLN A 277 -4.03 -26.03 -10.96
C GLN A 277 -4.91 -25.03 -11.72
N LEU A 278 -5.32 -23.94 -11.07
CA LEU A 278 -6.32 -23.00 -11.59
C LEU A 278 -5.71 -21.91 -12.47
N ALA A 279 -4.51 -21.43 -12.17
CA ALA A 279 -3.90 -20.33 -12.90
C ALA A 279 -3.79 -20.56 -14.44
N PRO A 280 -3.51 -21.76 -14.95
CA PRO A 280 -3.55 -22.01 -16.40
C PRO A 280 -4.97 -21.97 -16.99
N ALA A 281 -6.00 -22.23 -16.20
CA ALA A 281 -7.38 -22.29 -16.67
C ALA A 281 -8.09 -20.93 -16.61
N ILE A 282 -7.64 -20.02 -15.74
CA ILE A 282 -8.19 -18.67 -15.64
C ILE A 282 -7.52 -17.80 -16.70
N THR A 283 -8.32 -17.29 -17.64
CA THR A 283 -7.86 -16.41 -18.73
C THR A 283 -8.20 -14.96 -18.42
N VAL A 284 -7.60 -14.02 -19.15
CA VAL A 284 -7.94 -12.59 -19.06
C VAL A 284 -9.42 -12.36 -19.35
N ASP A 285 -10.05 -13.15 -20.22
CA ASP A 285 -11.48 -13.01 -20.53
C ASP A 285 -12.36 -13.30 -19.32
N ILE A 286 -12.00 -14.29 -18.48
CA ILE A 286 -12.71 -14.59 -17.22
C ILE A 286 -12.59 -13.41 -16.26
N ILE A 287 -11.40 -12.84 -16.14
CA ILE A 287 -11.16 -11.66 -15.30
C ILE A 287 -11.93 -10.45 -15.82
N ASN A 288 -11.96 -10.25 -17.15
CA ASN A 288 -12.70 -9.15 -17.75
C ASN A 288 -14.21 -9.30 -17.58
N GLN A 289 -14.75 -10.52 -17.68
CA GLN A 289 -16.15 -10.80 -17.38
C GLN A 289 -16.50 -10.46 -15.93
N TYR A 290 -15.61 -10.83 -14.98
CA TYR A 290 -15.79 -10.47 -13.58
C TYR A 290 -15.82 -8.95 -13.41
N VAL A 291 -14.83 -8.22 -13.90
CA VAL A 291 -14.75 -6.77 -13.77
C VAL A 291 -15.94 -6.06 -14.40
N MET A 292 -16.36 -6.46 -15.61
CA MET A 292 -17.50 -5.87 -16.30
C MET A 292 -18.83 -6.07 -15.53
N SER A 293 -18.90 -7.07 -14.63
CA SER A 293 -20.07 -7.30 -13.78
C SER A 293 -20.13 -6.37 -12.56
N LEU A 294 -19.03 -5.70 -12.18
CA LEU A 294 -18.95 -4.88 -10.96
C LEU A 294 -19.57 -3.48 -11.12
N GLY A 295 -19.64 -2.95 -12.34
CA GLY A 295 -20.03 -1.56 -12.59
C GLY A 295 -21.43 -1.42 -13.13
N GLN A 296 -22.29 -0.75 -12.38
CA GLN A 296 -23.58 -0.23 -12.85
C GLN A 296 -23.56 1.28 -12.68
N THR A 297 -23.43 2.01 -13.80
CA THR A 297 -23.38 3.49 -13.77
C THR A 297 -24.73 4.13 -13.50
N ASP A 298 -25.83 3.39 -13.72
CA ASP A 298 -27.20 3.90 -13.56
C ASP A 298 -27.71 3.88 -12.11
N SER A 299 -26.99 3.22 -11.21
CA SER A 299 -27.36 3.07 -9.81
C SER A 299 -26.12 2.77 -8.95
N ASN A 300 -26.31 2.87 -7.62
CA ASN A 300 -25.29 2.47 -6.65
C ASN A 300 -23.98 3.27 -6.67
N LEU A 301 -23.94 4.42 -7.37
CA LEU A 301 -22.79 5.32 -7.34
C LEU A 301 -22.82 6.16 -6.05
N VAL A 302 -21.71 6.16 -5.33
CA VAL A 302 -21.49 6.99 -4.14
C VAL A 302 -20.12 7.66 -4.25
N VAL A 303 -20.08 8.97 -4.01
CA VAL A 303 -18.83 9.75 -3.97
C VAL A 303 -18.70 10.42 -2.62
N ALA A 304 -17.59 10.17 -1.93
CA ALA A 304 -17.28 10.79 -0.65
C ALA A 304 -15.96 11.57 -0.75
N CYS A 305 -15.99 12.87 -0.40
CA CYS A 305 -14.83 13.75 -0.49
C CYS A 305 -14.50 14.40 0.85
N MET A 306 -13.26 14.25 1.28
CA MET A 306 -12.63 14.96 2.39
C MET A 306 -11.75 16.06 1.83
N LEU A 307 -12.06 17.30 2.16
CA LEU A 307 -11.52 18.47 1.49
C LEU A 307 -10.84 19.42 2.48
N PRO A 308 -9.69 20.00 2.14
CA PRO A 308 -9.15 21.16 2.84
C PRO A 308 -10.13 22.35 2.84
N ASP A 309 -10.34 22.96 4.01
CA ASP A 309 -11.11 24.21 4.13
C ASP A 309 -10.16 25.42 4.04
N VAL A 310 -9.73 25.72 2.82
CA VAL A 310 -8.77 26.80 2.52
C VAL A 310 -9.50 28.02 1.96
N GLU A 311 -9.17 29.21 2.49
CA GLU A 311 -9.77 30.47 2.04
C GLU A 311 -9.51 30.73 0.54
N GLY A 312 -10.55 31.08 -0.18
CA GLY A 312 -10.48 31.36 -1.63
C GLY A 312 -10.56 30.13 -2.52
N VAL A 313 -10.51 28.91 -1.98
CA VAL A 313 -10.69 27.68 -2.75
C VAL A 313 -12.18 27.35 -2.90
N GLN A 314 -12.61 27.18 -4.14
CA GLN A 314 -13.97 26.74 -4.46
C GLN A 314 -13.95 25.33 -5.04
N TYR A 315 -14.69 24.44 -4.42
CA TYR A 315 -14.96 23.11 -4.93
C TYR A 315 -16.31 23.10 -5.66
N PRO A 316 -16.53 22.17 -6.60
CA PRO A 316 -17.83 22.02 -7.24
C PRO A 316 -18.91 21.70 -6.20
N THR A 317 -20.12 22.14 -6.49
CA THR A 317 -21.31 21.68 -5.77
C THR A 317 -21.58 20.19 -6.04
N GLU A 318 -22.40 19.56 -5.22
CA GLU A 318 -22.80 18.17 -5.44
C GLU A 318 -23.42 17.95 -6.85
N GLN A 319 -24.21 18.91 -7.32
CA GLN A 319 -24.83 18.86 -8.66
C GLN A 319 -23.79 19.02 -9.79
N GLU A 320 -22.84 19.93 -9.64
CA GLU A 320 -21.76 20.11 -10.61
C GLU A 320 -20.86 18.88 -10.66
N LEU A 321 -20.56 18.25 -9.51
CA LEU A 321 -19.79 17.02 -9.49
C LEU A 321 -20.51 15.88 -10.21
N VAL A 322 -21.82 15.70 -9.99
CA VAL A 322 -22.61 14.73 -10.75
C VAL A 322 -22.57 15.03 -12.25
N ALA A 323 -22.69 16.30 -12.64
CA ALA A 323 -22.61 16.69 -14.06
C ALA A 323 -21.23 16.38 -14.67
N MET A 324 -20.14 16.59 -13.92
CA MET A 324 -18.79 16.23 -14.36
C MET A 324 -18.65 14.73 -14.57
N LEU A 325 -19.12 13.90 -13.64
CA LEU A 325 -19.06 12.45 -13.78
C LEU A 325 -19.90 11.95 -14.96
N LYS A 326 -21.11 12.48 -15.15
CA LYS A 326 -21.93 12.18 -16.32
C LYS A 326 -21.28 12.59 -17.64
N ALA A 327 -20.51 13.68 -17.65
CA ALA A 327 -19.76 14.08 -18.84
C ALA A 327 -18.68 13.03 -19.17
N VAL A 328 -17.98 12.50 -18.16
CA VAL A 328 -17.01 11.41 -18.35
C VAL A 328 -17.70 10.12 -18.84
N GLU A 329 -18.90 9.80 -18.34
CA GLU A 329 -19.67 8.66 -18.82
C GLU A 329 -20.02 8.75 -20.31
N ALA A 330 -20.26 9.97 -20.80
CA ALA A 330 -20.58 10.24 -22.20
C ALA A 330 -19.36 10.24 -23.12
N GLU A 331 -18.14 10.21 -22.58
CA GLU A 331 -16.90 10.17 -23.38
C GLU A 331 -16.77 8.84 -24.14
N ASN A 332 -16.19 8.91 -25.35
CA ASN A 332 -15.65 7.74 -26.03
C ASN A 332 -14.29 7.39 -25.39
N ILE A 333 -14.31 6.60 -24.32
CA ILE A 333 -13.09 6.19 -23.60
C ILE A 333 -12.40 5.09 -24.41
N GLU A 334 -11.21 5.38 -24.92
CA GLU A 334 -10.42 4.39 -25.66
C GLU A 334 -9.88 3.27 -24.75
N PRO A 335 -9.73 2.04 -25.27
CA PRO A 335 -9.06 0.96 -24.55
C PRO A 335 -7.65 1.34 -24.13
N TYR A 336 -7.21 0.79 -22.99
CA TYR A 336 -5.82 0.94 -22.58
C TYR A 336 -4.86 0.21 -23.52
N VAL A 337 -3.74 0.85 -23.84
CA VAL A 337 -2.66 0.28 -24.65
C VAL A 337 -1.47 0.02 -23.75
N ASP A 338 -1.19 -1.25 -23.51
CA ASP A 338 -0.05 -1.67 -22.67
C ASP A 338 1.26 -1.54 -23.45
N LYS A 339 2.13 -0.63 -23.00
CA LYS A 339 3.47 -0.47 -23.54
C LYS A 339 4.40 -1.41 -22.76
N VAL A 340 4.84 -2.47 -23.38
CA VAL A 340 5.75 -3.46 -22.77
C VAL A 340 7.10 -3.42 -23.47
N SER A 341 8.18 -3.27 -22.71
CA SER A 341 9.53 -3.54 -23.21
C SER A 341 9.85 -5.03 -23.08
N ASN A 342 10.33 -5.63 -24.15
CA ASN A 342 10.84 -7.00 -24.15
C ASN A 342 12.38 -7.05 -23.99
N GLU A 343 13.01 -5.92 -23.67
CA GLU A 343 14.45 -5.85 -23.47
C GLU A 343 14.84 -6.55 -22.14
N PRO A 344 15.96 -7.30 -22.13
CA PRO A 344 16.50 -7.81 -20.88
C PRO A 344 17.03 -6.66 -20.02
N LEU A 345 17.05 -6.83 -18.69
CA LEU A 345 17.62 -5.82 -17.77
C LEU A 345 19.02 -5.37 -18.20
N MET A 346 19.83 -6.31 -18.65
CA MET A 346 21.16 -6.07 -19.19
C MET A 346 21.32 -6.81 -20.51
N SER A 347 21.64 -6.10 -21.56
CA SER A 347 21.92 -6.69 -22.89
C SER A 347 23.24 -7.46 -22.91
N GLU A 348 24.22 -6.99 -22.14
CA GLU A 348 25.53 -7.60 -22.00
C GLU A 348 25.88 -7.73 -20.51
N LEU A 349 26.33 -8.92 -20.11
CA LEU A 349 26.81 -9.14 -18.75
C LEU A 349 28.26 -8.67 -18.64
N PRO A 350 28.66 -8.09 -17.50
CA PRO A 350 30.03 -7.64 -17.27
C PRO A 350 31.00 -8.82 -17.27
N GLU A 351 32.27 -8.53 -17.57
CA GLU A 351 33.33 -9.52 -17.44
C GLU A 351 33.43 -10.03 -15.99
N LYS A 352 33.62 -11.31 -15.84
CA LYS A 352 33.73 -11.95 -14.53
C LYS A 352 34.99 -11.51 -13.80
N GLY A 353 34.84 -10.97 -12.62
CA GLY A 353 35.92 -10.77 -11.68
C GLY A 353 36.37 -12.08 -11.02
N SER A 354 37.33 -11.97 -10.11
CA SER A 354 37.84 -13.11 -9.35
C SER A 354 37.91 -12.81 -7.85
N ILE A 355 37.88 -13.87 -7.04
CA ILE A 355 38.10 -13.77 -5.60
C ILE A 355 39.61 -13.82 -5.35
N LYS A 356 40.18 -12.74 -4.78
CA LYS A 356 41.60 -12.69 -4.39
C LYS A 356 41.87 -13.33 -3.04
N LYS A 357 40.91 -13.22 -2.11
CA LYS A 357 41.05 -13.71 -0.73
C LYS A 357 39.73 -14.14 -0.16
N SER A 358 39.75 -15.20 0.61
CA SER A 358 38.62 -15.67 1.43
C SER A 358 39.08 -15.88 2.87
N LYS A 359 38.23 -15.49 3.83
CA LYS A 359 38.51 -15.63 5.27
C LYS A 359 37.21 -15.93 6.01
N GLU A 360 37.21 -17.02 6.76
CA GLU A 360 36.10 -17.35 7.66
C GLU A 360 36.20 -16.54 8.96
N SER A 361 35.06 -16.10 9.44
CA SER A 361 34.92 -15.38 10.71
C SER A 361 34.43 -16.34 11.81
N VAL A 362 34.87 -16.10 13.03
CA VAL A 362 34.35 -16.77 14.23
C VAL A 362 32.86 -16.53 14.49
N LEU A 363 32.27 -15.52 13.82
CA LEU A 363 30.83 -15.19 13.85
C LEU A 363 30.02 -15.96 12.79
N GLY A 364 30.66 -16.92 12.08
CA GLY A 364 30.01 -17.79 11.11
C GLY A 364 29.62 -17.12 9.80
N TYR A 365 30.37 -16.12 9.36
CA TYR A 365 30.30 -15.58 8.00
C TYR A 365 31.64 -15.71 7.28
N THR A 366 31.62 -15.70 5.96
CA THR A 366 32.82 -15.67 5.13
C THR A 366 33.01 -14.29 4.52
N GLU A 367 34.20 -13.71 4.67
CA GLU A 367 34.62 -12.48 4.00
C GLU A 367 35.39 -12.84 2.72
N TYR A 368 34.94 -12.31 1.59
CA TYR A 368 35.65 -12.37 0.31
C TYR A 368 36.18 -11.00 -0.06
N THR A 369 37.40 -10.94 -0.58
CA THR A 369 37.95 -9.76 -1.23
C THR A 369 38.03 -10.04 -2.71
N LEU A 370 37.34 -9.23 -3.52
CA LEU A 370 37.29 -9.36 -4.97
C LEU A 370 38.51 -8.75 -5.66
N SER A 371 38.66 -9.03 -6.95
CA SER A 371 39.79 -8.53 -7.76
C SER A 371 39.86 -7.01 -7.86
N ASN A 372 38.72 -6.32 -7.79
CA ASN A 372 38.63 -4.85 -7.75
C ASN A 372 38.80 -4.24 -6.35
N GLY A 373 38.94 -5.06 -5.30
CA GLY A 373 39.06 -4.61 -3.92
C GLY A 373 37.78 -4.60 -3.12
N ALA A 374 36.61 -4.77 -3.73
CA ALA A 374 35.34 -4.83 -3.04
C ALA A 374 35.30 -6.00 -2.04
N LYS A 375 34.62 -5.79 -0.91
CA LYS A 375 34.45 -6.81 0.13
C LYS A 375 33.03 -7.36 0.11
N VAL A 376 32.93 -8.68 0.14
CA VAL A 376 31.63 -9.37 0.21
C VAL A 376 31.62 -10.22 1.49
N TYR A 377 30.60 -10.01 2.29
CA TYR A 377 30.33 -10.77 3.51
C TYR A 377 29.13 -11.67 3.26
N HIS A 378 29.33 -12.96 3.40
CA HIS A 378 28.32 -13.97 3.16
C HIS A 378 28.04 -14.76 4.43
N LYS A 379 26.76 -14.87 4.82
CA LYS A 379 26.32 -15.71 5.92
C LYS A 379 25.08 -16.48 5.53
N GLU A 380 25.22 -17.80 5.38
CA GLU A 380 24.07 -18.67 5.23
C GLU A 380 23.29 -18.75 6.54
N THR A 381 21.96 -18.62 6.47
CA THR A 381 21.03 -18.77 7.59
C THR A 381 19.74 -19.44 7.13
N ASP A 382 19.04 -20.08 8.06
CA ASP A 382 17.76 -20.78 7.84
C ASP A 382 16.58 -20.12 8.57
N PHE A 383 16.73 -18.88 9.03
CA PHE A 383 15.65 -18.14 9.70
C PHE A 383 14.43 -17.98 8.81
N ASN A 384 14.68 -17.70 7.51
CA ASN A 384 13.68 -17.71 6.46
C ASN A 384 14.08 -18.72 5.39
N ALA A 385 13.11 -19.52 4.91
CA ALA A 385 13.38 -20.59 3.97
C ALA A 385 13.55 -20.12 2.51
N ASP A 386 13.01 -18.94 2.17
CA ASP A 386 12.95 -18.39 0.81
C ASP A 386 13.28 -16.89 0.79
N GLN A 387 14.34 -16.50 1.51
CA GLN A 387 14.76 -15.11 1.55
C GLN A 387 16.27 -14.99 1.62
N ILE A 388 16.78 -14.03 0.85
CA ILE A 388 18.15 -13.51 0.92
C ILE A 388 18.02 -12.01 1.18
N LEU A 389 18.60 -11.53 2.27
CA LEU A 389 18.74 -10.12 2.58
C LEU A 389 20.07 -9.60 2.04
N PHE A 390 20.03 -8.43 1.46
CA PHE A 390 21.18 -7.74 0.91
C PHE A 390 21.34 -6.36 1.55
N ARG A 391 22.59 -6.00 1.85
CA ARG A 391 22.98 -4.66 2.23
C ARG A 391 24.35 -4.32 1.65
N ALA A 392 24.50 -3.12 1.08
CA ALA A 392 25.79 -2.53 0.77
C ALA A 392 25.98 -1.26 1.61
N TYR A 393 27.21 -1.00 2.04
CA TYR A 393 27.53 0.13 2.90
C TYR A 393 28.91 0.69 2.57
N SER A 394 29.00 2.01 2.39
CA SER A 394 30.22 2.79 2.30
C SER A 394 30.14 3.98 3.25
N LYS A 395 31.29 4.48 3.69
CA LYS A 395 31.40 5.66 4.57
C LYS A 395 31.58 6.91 3.73
N GLY A 396 30.97 8.00 4.18
CA GLY A 396 31.10 9.31 3.53
C GLY A 396 29.78 10.07 3.57
N GLY A 397 28.89 9.73 2.68
CA GLY A 397 27.56 10.33 2.60
C GLY A 397 27.58 11.83 2.35
N LEU A 398 26.56 12.49 2.86
CA LEU A 398 26.36 13.94 2.70
C LEU A 398 27.41 14.77 3.44
N SER A 399 28.10 14.19 4.44
CA SER A 399 29.14 14.88 5.23
C SER A 399 30.41 15.27 4.43
N LEU A 400 30.51 14.79 3.20
CA LEU A 400 31.61 15.12 2.28
C LEU A 400 31.37 16.40 1.45
N TYR A 401 30.21 17.01 1.61
CA TYR A 401 29.79 18.20 0.85
C TYR A 401 29.60 19.41 1.75
N ASP A 402 29.72 20.60 1.15
CA ASP A 402 29.49 21.85 1.85
C ASP A 402 28.01 22.09 2.16
N GLU A 403 27.75 22.83 3.23
CA GLU A 403 26.40 23.25 3.65
C GLU A 403 25.68 24.07 2.56
N ALA A 404 26.40 24.75 1.68
CA ALA A 404 25.82 25.47 0.55
C ALA A 404 25.03 24.55 -0.41
N GLU A 405 25.31 23.25 -0.43
CA GLU A 405 24.60 22.26 -1.22
C GLU A 405 23.43 21.60 -0.47
N ALA A 406 23.13 22.03 0.76
CA ALA A 406 22.18 21.37 1.65
C ALA A 406 20.83 21.06 1.01
N LEU A 407 20.35 21.90 0.11
CA LEU A 407 19.07 21.68 -0.56
C LEU A 407 19.07 20.45 -1.47
N ASN A 408 20.09 20.31 -2.33
CA ASN A 408 20.27 19.15 -3.20
C ASN A 408 20.57 17.88 -2.40
N LEU A 409 21.40 18.01 -1.36
CA LEU A 409 21.76 16.90 -0.47
C LEU A 409 20.56 16.32 0.27
N LYS A 410 19.65 17.18 0.73
CA LYS A 410 18.45 16.79 1.49
C LYS A 410 17.55 15.82 0.72
N VAL A 411 17.44 15.98 -0.58
CA VAL A 411 16.59 15.19 -1.46
C VAL A 411 17.33 14.10 -2.24
N ALA A 412 18.66 14.00 -2.06
CA ALA A 412 19.50 13.13 -2.88
C ALA A 412 19.05 11.66 -2.87
N SER A 413 18.72 11.10 -1.70
CA SER A 413 18.28 9.71 -1.60
C SER A 413 16.93 9.43 -2.29
N GLU A 414 16.03 10.40 -2.28
CA GLU A 414 14.71 10.26 -2.88
C GLU A 414 14.77 10.48 -4.39
N VAL A 415 15.48 11.53 -4.82
CA VAL A 415 15.49 11.98 -6.22
C VAL A 415 16.39 11.14 -7.11
N MET A 416 17.48 10.55 -6.58
CA MET A 416 18.41 9.75 -7.39
C MET A 416 17.77 8.54 -8.08
N GLY A 417 16.64 8.05 -7.60
CA GLY A 417 15.93 6.88 -8.13
C GLY A 417 14.75 7.20 -9.04
N VAL A 418 14.31 8.46 -9.13
CA VAL A 418 13.06 8.81 -9.84
C VAL A 418 13.12 8.51 -11.34
N GLY A 419 14.30 8.56 -11.95
CA GLY A 419 14.50 8.27 -13.37
C GLY A 419 14.51 6.78 -13.72
N GLY A 420 14.61 5.87 -12.75
CA GLY A 420 14.77 4.44 -12.99
C GLY A 420 16.22 4.01 -13.20
N LEU A 421 16.43 2.88 -13.91
CA LEU A 421 17.74 2.29 -14.15
C LEU A 421 17.93 1.86 -15.62
N GLY A 422 19.10 2.09 -16.18
CA GLY A 422 19.42 1.71 -17.56
C GLY A 422 18.49 2.36 -18.57
N ASN A 423 17.81 1.56 -19.37
CA ASN A 423 16.83 2.01 -20.36
C ASN A 423 15.40 2.07 -19.79
N PHE A 424 15.20 1.68 -18.53
CA PHE A 424 13.88 1.50 -17.93
C PHE A 424 13.51 2.67 -17.02
N SER A 425 12.34 3.26 -17.23
CA SER A 425 11.68 4.09 -16.23
C SER A 425 11.33 3.25 -14.99
N THR A 426 10.85 3.85 -13.91
CA THR A 426 10.40 3.11 -12.72
C THR A 426 9.23 2.20 -13.03
N THR A 427 8.27 2.64 -13.85
CA THR A 427 7.14 1.81 -14.31
C THR A 427 7.56 0.70 -15.27
N ASP A 428 8.46 0.97 -16.23
CA ASP A 428 8.97 -0.08 -17.11
C ASP A 428 9.75 -1.14 -16.34
N LEU A 429 10.57 -0.71 -15.37
CA LEU A 429 11.31 -1.62 -14.49
C LEU A 429 10.37 -2.52 -13.69
N SER A 430 9.29 -1.95 -13.15
CA SER A 430 8.24 -2.70 -12.45
C SER A 430 7.63 -3.78 -13.37
N LYS A 431 7.32 -3.43 -14.63
CA LYS A 431 6.79 -4.40 -15.62
C LYS A 431 7.76 -5.53 -15.94
N VAL A 432 9.04 -5.21 -16.12
CA VAL A 432 10.10 -6.21 -16.43
C VAL A 432 10.38 -7.13 -15.24
N LEU A 433 10.21 -6.63 -14.02
CA LEU A 433 10.40 -7.38 -12.77
C LEU A 433 9.15 -8.16 -12.33
N ALA A 434 8.03 -8.03 -13.03
CA ALA A 434 6.80 -8.74 -12.67
C ALA A 434 7.02 -10.26 -12.58
N GLY A 435 6.54 -10.88 -11.50
CA GLY A 435 6.74 -12.30 -11.21
C GLY A 435 8.11 -12.65 -10.60
N LYS A 436 8.98 -11.66 -10.34
CA LYS A 436 10.23 -11.82 -9.61
C LYS A 436 10.11 -11.23 -8.20
N LYS A 437 10.61 -11.94 -7.22
CA LYS A 437 10.66 -11.44 -5.85
C LYS A 437 12.01 -10.81 -5.57
N VAL A 438 12.16 -9.56 -6.01
CA VAL A 438 13.39 -8.79 -5.86
C VAL A 438 13.07 -7.35 -5.48
N SER A 439 13.86 -6.78 -4.59
CA SER A 439 13.80 -5.37 -4.24
C SER A 439 15.20 -4.82 -4.06
N ILE A 440 15.41 -3.57 -4.44
CA ILE A 440 16.63 -2.80 -4.18
C ILE A 440 16.27 -1.34 -3.95
N SER A 441 16.96 -0.71 -3.02
CA SER A 441 16.87 0.73 -2.75
C SER A 441 18.27 1.26 -2.47
N SER A 442 18.63 2.35 -3.13
CA SER A 442 19.88 3.07 -2.93
C SER A 442 19.65 4.31 -2.06
N THR A 443 20.59 4.63 -1.18
CA THR A 443 20.48 5.77 -0.25
C THR A 443 21.80 6.51 -0.11
N VAL A 444 21.72 7.83 0.12
CA VAL A 444 22.85 8.67 0.56
C VAL A 444 22.42 9.32 1.87
N ASN A 445 22.98 8.83 2.98
CA ASN A 445 22.69 9.32 4.33
C ASN A 445 23.75 10.34 4.77
N THR A 446 23.59 10.92 5.96
CA THR A 446 24.51 11.95 6.46
C THR A 446 25.97 11.51 6.44
N PHE A 447 26.30 10.29 6.89
CA PHE A 447 27.69 9.80 7.03
C PHE A 447 27.99 8.53 6.22
N SER A 448 27.07 8.12 5.35
CA SER A 448 27.22 6.89 4.57
C SER A 448 26.35 6.92 3.32
N GLU A 449 26.78 6.19 2.32
CA GLU A 449 25.93 5.74 1.22
C GLU A 449 25.77 4.24 1.28
N GLY A 450 24.69 3.73 0.68
CA GLY A 450 24.43 2.30 0.72
C GLY A 450 23.26 1.84 -0.13
N MET A 451 23.10 0.55 -0.16
CA MET A 451 21.95 -0.12 -0.75
C MET A 451 21.35 -1.10 0.25
N SER A 452 20.07 -1.32 0.16
CA SER A 452 19.38 -2.41 0.84
C SER A 452 18.45 -3.11 -0.13
N GLY A 453 18.22 -4.39 0.08
CA GLY A 453 17.35 -5.16 -0.77
C GLY A 453 17.08 -6.56 -0.26
N SER A 454 16.22 -7.24 -0.95
CA SER A 454 15.91 -8.64 -0.68
C SER A 454 15.57 -9.37 -1.96
N THR A 455 15.79 -10.69 -1.94
CA THR A 455 15.42 -11.56 -3.04
C THR A 455 15.19 -12.99 -2.53
N THR A 456 14.86 -13.88 -3.46
CA THR A 456 14.84 -15.34 -3.23
C THR A 456 16.07 -15.99 -3.86
N PRO A 457 16.40 -17.25 -3.50
CA PRO A 457 17.43 -18.00 -4.22
C PRO A 457 17.20 -18.09 -5.73
N LYS A 458 15.95 -18.13 -6.17
CA LYS A 458 15.53 -18.19 -7.58
C LYS A 458 15.87 -16.89 -8.34
N ASP A 459 15.73 -15.74 -7.68
CA ASP A 459 15.83 -14.42 -8.31
C ASP A 459 17.16 -13.70 -7.99
N ILE A 460 18.14 -14.39 -7.38
CA ILE A 460 19.42 -13.80 -6.97
C ILE A 460 20.17 -13.11 -8.12
N GLU A 461 20.14 -13.70 -9.31
CA GLU A 461 20.78 -13.12 -10.50
C GLU A 461 20.17 -11.76 -10.85
N THR A 462 18.85 -11.63 -10.75
CA THR A 462 18.16 -10.36 -10.97
C THR A 462 18.59 -9.30 -9.97
N LEU A 463 18.72 -9.66 -8.67
CA LEU A 463 19.26 -8.74 -7.67
C LEU A 463 20.69 -8.30 -8.01
N MET A 464 21.57 -9.22 -8.46
CA MET A 464 22.95 -8.88 -8.84
C MET A 464 22.99 -7.93 -10.04
N GLN A 465 22.12 -8.12 -11.03
CA GLN A 465 22.00 -7.20 -12.16
C GLN A 465 21.57 -5.81 -11.71
N LEU A 466 20.55 -5.71 -10.84
CA LEU A 466 20.09 -4.44 -10.29
C LEU A 466 21.15 -3.74 -9.45
N ILE A 467 21.93 -4.47 -8.63
CA ILE A 467 23.06 -3.93 -7.89
C ILE A 467 24.09 -3.33 -8.88
N TYR A 468 24.46 -4.07 -9.90
CA TYR A 468 25.41 -3.60 -10.90
C TYR A 468 24.91 -2.34 -11.62
N MET A 469 23.66 -2.32 -12.05
CA MET A 469 23.04 -1.18 -12.71
C MET A 469 22.97 0.05 -11.79
N SER A 470 22.78 -0.14 -10.48
CA SER A 470 22.79 0.96 -9.52
C SER A 470 24.15 1.69 -9.43
N PHE A 471 25.26 1.01 -9.77
CA PHE A 471 26.57 1.64 -9.88
C PHE A 471 26.85 2.23 -11.26
N THR A 472 26.32 1.63 -12.32
CA THR A 472 26.78 1.88 -13.69
C THR A 472 25.77 2.55 -14.61
N ALA A 473 24.49 2.52 -14.23
CA ALA A 473 23.39 2.86 -15.16
C ALA A 473 22.26 3.66 -14.45
N MET A 474 22.59 4.55 -13.52
CA MET A 474 21.62 5.49 -12.94
C MET A 474 21.03 6.37 -14.05
N ARG A 475 19.74 6.24 -14.29
CA ARG A 475 19.05 6.95 -15.36
C ARG A 475 18.60 8.34 -14.90
N THR A 476 18.76 9.34 -15.76
CA THR A 476 18.22 10.68 -15.61
C THR A 476 16.95 10.81 -16.43
N ASP A 477 15.90 11.40 -15.86
CA ASP A 477 14.62 11.61 -16.51
C ASP A 477 13.98 12.90 -15.98
N ASP A 478 13.99 13.95 -16.80
CA ASP A 478 13.51 15.27 -16.41
C ASP A 478 11.99 15.29 -16.20
N ASP A 479 11.24 14.48 -16.95
CA ASP A 479 9.79 14.36 -16.79
C ASP A 479 9.43 13.67 -15.46
N ALA A 480 10.12 12.60 -15.11
CA ALA A 480 9.96 11.92 -13.82
C ALA A 480 10.35 12.84 -12.64
N PHE A 481 11.42 13.61 -12.78
CA PHE A 481 11.79 14.61 -11.78
C PHE A 481 10.74 15.72 -11.66
N LYS A 482 10.19 16.21 -12.78
CA LYS A 482 9.12 17.19 -12.77
C LYS A 482 7.85 16.67 -12.10
N SER A 483 7.50 15.42 -12.36
CA SER A 483 6.41 14.72 -11.66
C SER A 483 6.65 14.69 -10.14
N TRP A 484 7.86 14.31 -9.72
CA TRP A 484 8.25 14.31 -8.31
C TRP A 484 8.15 15.71 -7.69
N GLN A 485 8.67 16.77 -8.36
CA GLN A 485 8.54 18.15 -7.89
C GLN A 485 7.08 18.55 -7.68
N ASN A 486 6.22 18.28 -8.65
CA ASN A 486 4.80 18.64 -8.57
C ASN A 486 4.08 17.92 -7.43
N LYS A 487 4.42 16.65 -7.18
CA LYS A 487 3.94 15.92 -6.01
C LYS A 487 4.43 16.53 -4.69
N GLN A 488 5.71 16.88 -4.59
CA GLN A 488 6.25 17.55 -3.39
C GLN A 488 5.58 18.91 -3.13
N ILE A 489 5.38 19.72 -4.17
CA ILE A 489 4.66 21.00 -4.08
C ILE A 489 3.24 20.76 -3.54
N ALA A 490 2.54 19.75 -4.06
CA ALA A 490 1.18 19.43 -3.63
C ALA A 490 1.12 18.97 -2.17
N LEU A 491 2.07 18.15 -1.72
CA LEU A 491 2.15 17.66 -0.35
C LEU A 491 2.53 18.75 0.65
N LEU A 492 3.48 19.62 0.29
CA LEU A 492 4.00 20.66 1.19
C LEU A 492 3.10 21.89 1.28
N LYS A 493 2.22 22.11 0.31
CA LYS A 493 1.37 23.31 0.22
C LYS A 493 0.59 23.58 1.51
N ASN A 494 0.00 22.56 2.08
CA ASN A 494 -0.82 22.65 3.28
C ASN A 494 -0.21 21.89 4.49
N ALA A 495 1.03 21.46 4.41
CA ALA A 495 1.65 20.67 5.46
C ALA A 495 1.62 21.34 6.85
N ALA A 496 1.78 22.67 6.88
CA ALA A 496 1.76 23.44 8.13
C ALA A 496 0.37 23.59 8.76
N THR A 497 -0.71 23.18 8.10
CA THR A 497 -2.06 23.19 8.69
C THR A 497 -2.25 22.07 9.72
N ASP A 498 -1.46 20.98 9.61
CA ASP A 498 -1.44 19.94 10.62
C ASP A 498 -0.62 20.37 11.85
N PRO A 499 -1.23 20.39 13.06
CA PRO A 499 -0.54 20.80 14.27
C PRO A 499 0.69 19.94 14.61
N MET A 500 0.67 18.64 14.28
CA MET A 500 1.81 17.76 14.55
C MET A 500 2.97 18.02 13.60
N THR A 501 2.71 18.30 12.34
CA THR A 501 3.74 18.72 11.38
C THR A 501 4.39 20.02 11.83
N ALA A 502 3.61 21.04 12.19
CA ALA A 502 4.11 22.32 12.68
C ALA A 502 4.93 22.17 13.98
N PHE A 503 4.49 21.30 14.89
CA PHE A 503 5.23 20.97 16.11
C PHE A 503 6.57 20.30 15.81
N ASN A 504 6.57 19.26 14.97
CA ASN A 504 7.77 18.49 14.62
C ASN A 504 8.79 19.37 13.89
N ASP A 505 8.37 20.21 12.96
CA ASP A 505 9.26 21.14 12.25
C ASP A 505 9.93 22.11 13.23
N THR A 506 9.14 22.65 14.18
CA THR A 506 9.68 23.54 15.22
C THR A 506 10.66 22.80 16.14
N LEU A 507 10.31 21.58 16.55
CA LEU A 507 11.15 20.75 17.42
C LEU A 507 12.48 20.43 16.74
N VAL A 508 12.47 19.93 15.50
CA VAL A 508 13.67 19.60 14.72
C VAL A 508 14.54 20.84 14.52
N ALA A 509 13.93 21.96 14.11
CA ALA A 509 14.67 23.22 13.93
C ALA A 509 15.39 23.67 15.20
N LYS A 510 14.75 23.51 16.38
CA LYS A 510 15.36 23.86 17.69
C LYS A 510 16.43 22.86 18.11
N LEU A 511 16.17 21.54 18.00
CA LEU A 511 17.12 20.50 18.40
C LEU A 511 18.43 20.56 17.59
N TYR A 512 18.33 20.87 16.31
CA TYR A 512 19.48 20.93 15.40
C TYR A 512 19.94 22.35 15.07
N SER A 513 19.55 23.36 15.88
CA SER A 513 19.97 24.76 15.73
C SER A 513 19.75 25.30 14.32
N ASN A 514 18.64 24.94 13.68
CA ASN A 514 18.28 25.26 12.29
C ASN A 514 19.29 24.75 11.25
N ASN A 515 20.00 23.64 11.53
CA ASN A 515 20.90 23.04 10.54
C ASN A 515 20.12 22.73 9.24
N PRO A 516 20.55 23.25 8.08
CA PRO A 516 19.84 23.07 6.81
C PRO A 516 19.64 21.62 6.40
N LEU A 517 20.56 20.71 6.75
CA LEU A 517 20.43 19.27 6.44
C LEU A 517 19.43 18.54 7.33
N ALA A 518 19.15 19.07 8.53
CA ALA A 518 18.23 18.43 9.47
C ALA A 518 16.78 18.91 9.33
N THR A 519 16.58 20.16 8.88
CA THR A 519 15.25 20.76 8.71
C THR A 519 14.50 20.15 7.53
N GLN A 520 13.20 20.13 7.59
CA GLN A 520 12.34 19.62 6.51
C GLN A 520 12.48 20.45 5.22
N LEU A 521 12.19 19.82 4.07
CA LEU A 521 12.06 20.51 2.79
C LEU A 521 10.90 21.49 2.86
N LYS A 522 11.09 22.71 2.38
CA LYS A 522 10.05 23.72 2.35
C LYS A 522 9.49 23.90 0.95
N LEU A 523 8.23 24.34 0.88
CA LEU A 523 7.54 24.56 -0.39
C LEU A 523 8.34 25.47 -1.33
N GLU A 524 8.86 26.60 -0.80
CA GLU A 524 9.63 27.60 -1.57
C GLU A 524 10.98 27.09 -2.08
N ASP A 525 11.43 25.93 -1.64
CA ASP A 525 12.72 25.35 -2.00
C ASP A 525 12.63 24.26 -3.06
N VAL A 526 11.44 23.67 -3.25
CA VAL A 526 11.26 22.54 -4.19
C VAL A 526 11.69 22.89 -5.62
N GLU A 527 11.32 24.08 -6.11
CA GLU A 527 11.69 24.53 -7.47
C GLU A 527 13.16 24.94 -7.63
N LYS A 528 13.88 25.12 -6.51
CA LYS A 528 15.32 25.49 -6.52
C LYS A 528 16.25 24.27 -6.54
N ILE A 529 15.70 23.05 -6.44
CA ILE A 529 16.48 21.82 -6.47
C ILE A 529 17.09 21.64 -7.86
N ASP A 530 18.41 21.50 -7.91
CA ASP A 530 19.13 21.23 -9.14
C ASP A 530 19.26 19.72 -9.35
N TYR A 531 18.40 19.18 -10.22
CA TYR A 531 18.36 17.73 -10.52
C TYR A 531 19.68 17.22 -11.10
N ALA A 532 20.32 17.99 -11.99
CA ALA A 532 21.60 17.58 -12.55
C ALA A 532 22.66 17.43 -11.44
N ARG A 533 22.70 18.36 -10.48
CA ARG A 533 23.62 18.31 -9.35
C ARG A 533 23.30 17.16 -8.39
N VAL A 534 22.00 16.88 -8.12
CA VAL A 534 21.60 15.71 -7.34
C VAL A 534 22.11 14.41 -7.98
N MET A 535 21.98 14.28 -9.29
CA MET A 535 22.46 13.09 -10.01
C MET A 535 23.97 12.99 -10.08
N GLU A 536 24.70 14.12 -10.11
CA GLU A 536 26.15 14.15 -9.95
C GLU A 536 26.56 13.65 -8.56
N ILE A 537 25.97 14.17 -7.49
CA ILE A 537 26.21 13.72 -6.12
C ILE A 537 25.98 12.20 -5.99
N ALA A 538 24.86 11.70 -6.53
CA ALA A 538 24.56 10.26 -6.52
C ALA A 538 25.66 9.45 -7.23
N ARG A 539 26.07 9.87 -8.44
CA ARG A 539 27.13 9.20 -9.21
C ARG A 539 28.50 9.28 -8.53
N GLU A 540 28.83 10.40 -7.89
CA GLU A 540 30.06 10.55 -7.10
C GLU A 540 30.09 9.56 -5.92
N ARG A 541 28.97 9.40 -5.21
CA ARG A 541 28.87 8.48 -4.06
C ARG A 541 28.91 7.00 -4.47
N TYR A 542 28.44 6.68 -5.67
CA TYR A 542 28.44 5.34 -6.23
C TYR A 542 29.53 5.09 -7.28
N ALA A 543 30.52 5.96 -7.39
CA ALA A 543 31.56 5.87 -8.44
C ALA A 543 32.46 4.64 -8.32
N ASN A 544 32.67 4.13 -7.11
CA ASN A 544 33.63 3.05 -6.85
C ASN A 544 33.04 1.96 -5.94
N ALA A 545 32.70 0.82 -6.53
CA ALA A 545 32.18 -0.35 -5.78
C ALA A 545 33.21 -0.90 -4.76
N ALA A 546 34.52 -0.62 -4.92
CA ALA A 546 35.53 -1.06 -3.96
C ALA A 546 35.45 -0.37 -2.59
N ASP A 547 34.78 0.78 -2.52
CA ASP A 547 34.56 1.51 -1.26
C ASP A 547 33.45 0.87 -0.42
N PHE A 548 32.65 -0.01 -1.03
CA PHE A 548 31.52 -0.67 -0.40
C PHE A 548 31.87 -2.03 0.20
N SER A 549 31.19 -2.31 1.30
CA SER A 549 31.06 -3.65 1.88
C SER A 549 29.69 -4.20 1.52
N PHE A 550 29.64 -5.32 0.81
CA PHE A 550 28.41 -6.01 0.37
C PHE A 550 28.10 -7.16 1.33
N ILE A 551 26.93 -7.20 1.89
CA ILE A 551 26.51 -8.17 2.90
C ILE A 551 25.32 -8.95 2.38
N PHE A 552 25.45 -10.27 2.31
CA PHE A 552 24.38 -11.19 1.94
C PHE A 552 24.13 -12.15 3.10
N THR A 553 22.86 -12.25 3.51
CA THR A 553 22.45 -13.14 4.60
C THR A 553 21.14 -13.82 4.23
N GLY A 554 21.04 -15.12 4.47
CA GLY A 554 19.82 -15.88 4.23
C GLY A 554 20.07 -17.22 3.57
N LYS A 555 19.08 -17.68 2.78
CA LYS A 555 19.12 -18.98 2.11
C LYS A 555 19.97 -18.89 0.83
N ILE A 556 21.27 -18.74 0.99
CA ILE A 556 22.26 -18.68 -0.11
C ILE A 556 23.44 -19.57 0.23
N SER A 557 23.82 -20.44 -0.70
CA SER A 557 24.97 -21.37 -0.58
C SER A 557 26.18 -20.88 -1.40
#